data_fabd540a33d322cd59e7bd4f6b4c5b84
#
_entry.id   fabd540a33d322cd59e7bd4f6b4c5b84
#
_cell.length_a   1.000
_cell.length_b   1.000
_cell.length_c   1.000
_cell.angle_alpha   90.00
_cell.angle_beta   90.00
_cell.angle_gamma   90.00
#
_symmetry.space_group_name_H-M   'P 1'
#
loop_
_entity.id
_entity.type
_entity.pdbx_description
1 polymer ?
#
loop_
_entity_poly.entity_id
_entity_poly.type
_entity_poly.pdbx_seq_one_letter_code
_entity_poly.pdbx_strand_id
1 'polypeptide(L)'
;MVHRPILDEVVFSSISEEDASWLDKPFDEDEVFGEVHDFNGDKAPSPDGFTMAFFQSCWSVVKTDIMNVFHAFHAHVFEKSLNATFLALIPKKVDAVDVKDFRPISLGGGLYKIIAKVLANRMRRVVHSLISECLCER
;
A
#
# COMPACT_ATOMS: atom_id res chain seq x y z
N MET A 1 -19.40 28.52 8.96
CA MET A 1 -18.36 28.14 9.92
C MET A 1 -18.59 26.67 10.24
N VAL A 2 -17.71 25.76 9.83
CA VAL A 2 -17.87 24.33 10.13
C VAL A 2 -17.36 24.12 11.55
N HIS A 3 -18.25 23.73 12.46
CA HIS A 3 -17.92 23.43 13.85
C HIS A 3 -17.14 22.09 13.84
N ARG A 4 -15.85 22.12 14.12
CA ARG A 4 -15.07 20.90 14.35
C ARG A 4 -15.36 20.41 15.78
N PRO A 5 -15.68 19.12 15.96
CA PRO A 5 -15.84 18.58 17.31
C PRO A 5 -14.53 18.70 18.09
N ILE A 6 -14.64 19.06 19.36
CA ILE A 6 -13.53 19.08 20.31
C ILE A 6 -13.28 17.63 20.71
N LEU A 7 -12.05 17.15 20.52
CA LEU A 7 -11.66 15.75 20.78
C LEU A 7 -10.89 15.59 22.10
N ASP A 8 -10.83 16.64 22.92
CA ASP A 8 -10.00 16.69 24.14
C ASP A 8 -10.43 15.67 25.22
N GLU A 9 -11.67 15.16 25.15
CA GLU A 9 -12.22 14.17 26.09
C GLU A 9 -12.24 12.74 25.51
N VAL A 10 -11.77 12.55 24.28
CA VAL A 10 -11.79 11.22 23.64
C VAL A 10 -10.54 10.44 24.02
N VAL A 11 -10.74 9.35 24.75
CA VAL A 11 -9.66 8.39 25.04
C VAL A 11 -9.43 7.54 23.80
N PHE A 12 -8.26 7.71 23.18
CA PHE A 12 -7.84 6.90 22.04
C PHE A 12 -7.12 5.64 22.52
N SER A 13 -7.43 4.50 21.89
CA SER A 13 -6.63 3.29 22.07
C SER A 13 -5.24 3.52 21.47
N SER A 14 -4.22 3.06 22.16
CA SER A 14 -2.82 3.12 21.70
C SER A 14 -2.28 1.70 21.50
N ILE A 15 -1.33 1.55 20.59
CA ILE A 15 -0.61 0.29 20.42
C ILE A 15 0.35 0.07 21.59
N SER A 16 0.63 -1.20 21.92
CA SER A 16 1.62 -1.57 22.91
C SER A 16 3.04 -1.20 22.45
N GLU A 17 3.98 -1.05 23.39
CA GLU A 17 5.39 -0.83 23.03
C GLU A 17 5.97 -2.01 22.23
N GLU A 18 5.51 -3.23 22.51
CA GLU A 18 5.89 -4.44 21.78
C GLU A 18 5.43 -4.37 20.33
N ASP A 19 4.15 -4.00 20.10
CA ASP A 19 3.62 -3.85 18.75
C ASP A 19 4.26 -2.68 17.99
N ALA A 20 4.55 -1.57 18.67
CA ALA A 20 5.29 -0.46 18.09
C ALA A 20 6.68 -0.89 17.62
N SER A 21 7.44 -1.58 18.48
CA SER A 21 8.76 -2.12 18.15
C SER A 21 8.70 -3.13 17.02
N TRP A 22 7.65 -3.95 16.98
CA TRP A 22 7.45 -4.93 15.91
C TRP A 22 7.14 -4.26 14.57
N LEU A 23 6.33 -3.20 14.55
CA LEU A 23 6.02 -2.44 13.34
C LEU A 23 7.26 -1.73 12.76
N ASP A 24 8.15 -1.26 13.64
CA ASP A 24 9.34 -0.48 13.28
C ASP A 24 10.56 -1.36 12.98
N LYS A 25 10.44 -2.68 13.04
CA LYS A 25 11.54 -3.57 12.68
C LYS A 25 11.94 -3.42 11.21
N PRO A 26 13.24 -3.57 10.85
CA PRO A 26 13.66 -3.63 9.45
C PRO A 26 12.88 -4.66 8.65
N PHE A 27 12.76 -4.44 7.34
CA PHE A 27 12.14 -5.41 6.44
C PHE A 27 13.15 -6.52 6.12
N ASP A 28 12.69 -7.77 6.16
CA ASP A 28 13.48 -8.92 5.74
C ASP A 28 13.05 -9.44 4.35
N GLU A 29 13.96 -10.19 3.70
CA GLU A 29 13.73 -10.70 2.35
C GLU A 29 12.54 -11.66 2.29
N ASP A 30 12.38 -12.52 3.30
CA ASP A 30 11.32 -13.54 3.32
C ASP A 30 9.94 -12.89 3.44
N GLU A 31 9.82 -11.83 4.25
CA GLU A 31 8.60 -11.04 4.38
C GLU A 31 8.21 -10.42 3.02
N VAL A 32 9.15 -9.75 2.36
CA VAL A 32 8.89 -9.09 1.08
C VAL A 32 8.62 -10.11 -0.02
N PHE A 33 9.35 -11.20 -0.06
CA PHE A 33 9.16 -12.30 -1.00
C PHE A 33 7.76 -12.92 -0.88
N GLY A 34 7.33 -13.21 0.33
CA GLY A 34 5.99 -13.75 0.60
C GLY A 34 4.90 -12.85 0.01
N GLU A 35 5.00 -11.53 0.25
CA GLU A 35 4.01 -10.59 -0.25
C GLU A 35 4.02 -10.45 -1.76
N VAL A 36 5.19 -10.51 -2.41
CA VAL A 36 5.29 -10.50 -3.87
C VAL A 36 4.58 -11.71 -4.48
N HIS A 37 4.74 -12.90 -3.89
CA HIS A 37 4.13 -14.12 -4.39
C HIS A 37 2.61 -14.19 -4.12
N ASP A 38 2.12 -13.50 -3.11
CA ASP A 38 0.70 -13.38 -2.79
C ASP A 38 -0.09 -12.48 -3.76
N PHE A 39 0.60 -11.71 -4.60
CA PHE A 39 -0.08 -10.92 -5.61
C PHE A 39 -0.62 -11.79 -6.75
N ASN A 40 -1.81 -11.42 -7.24
CA ASN A 40 -2.28 -11.94 -8.52
C ASN A 40 -1.42 -11.36 -9.67
N GLY A 41 -0.66 -12.22 -10.33
CA GLY A 41 0.25 -11.85 -11.41
C GLY A 41 -0.43 -11.33 -12.68
N ASP A 42 -1.72 -11.67 -12.90
CA ASP A 42 -2.47 -11.37 -14.14
C ASP A 42 -3.03 -9.93 -14.20
N LYS A 43 -2.70 -9.08 -13.23
CA LYS A 43 -3.17 -7.69 -13.26
C LYS A 43 -2.39 -6.85 -14.27
N ALA A 44 -3.06 -5.80 -14.76
CA ALA A 44 -2.51 -4.83 -15.69
C ALA A 44 -1.11 -4.34 -15.25
N PRO A 45 -0.18 -4.16 -16.20
CA PRO A 45 1.15 -3.65 -15.91
C PRO A 45 1.10 -2.27 -15.24
N SER A 46 2.13 -2.00 -14.46
CA SER A 46 2.38 -0.69 -13.86
C SER A 46 2.84 0.32 -14.92
N PRO A 47 2.93 1.63 -14.61
CA PRO A 47 3.42 2.66 -15.54
C PRO A 47 4.83 2.38 -16.11
N ASP A 48 5.64 1.63 -15.37
CA ASP A 48 6.98 1.17 -15.77
C ASP A 48 6.96 -0.01 -16.75
N GLY A 49 5.77 -0.53 -17.10
CA GLY A 49 5.58 -1.67 -18.01
C GLY A 49 5.69 -3.04 -17.34
N PHE A 50 6.08 -3.12 -16.06
CA PHE A 50 6.25 -4.38 -15.38
C PHE A 50 4.95 -4.86 -14.69
N THR A 51 4.67 -6.16 -14.82
CA THR A 51 3.56 -6.83 -14.13
C THR A 51 4.04 -7.44 -12.81
N MET A 52 3.11 -7.82 -11.92
CA MET A 52 3.48 -8.59 -10.73
C MET A 52 4.07 -9.95 -11.10
N ALA A 53 3.61 -10.58 -12.18
CA ALA A 53 4.21 -11.81 -12.71
C ALA A 53 5.69 -11.67 -13.04
N PHE A 54 6.13 -10.50 -13.54
CA PHE A 54 7.55 -10.22 -13.74
C PHE A 54 8.33 -10.29 -12.43
N PHE A 55 7.88 -9.59 -11.39
CA PHE A 55 8.55 -9.60 -10.08
C PHE A 55 8.60 -10.99 -9.45
N GLN A 56 7.54 -11.78 -9.63
CA GLN A 56 7.47 -13.18 -9.18
C GLN A 56 8.48 -14.06 -9.92
N SER A 57 8.50 -14.00 -11.26
CA SER A 57 9.33 -14.86 -12.09
C SER A 57 10.81 -14.48 -12.07
N CYS A 58 11.11 -13.19 -11.91
CA CYS A 58 12.48 -12.65 -11.94
C CYS A 58 13.01 -12.31 -10.55
N TRP A 59 12.39 -12.83 -9.47
CA TRP A 59 12.76 -12.50 -8.10
C TRP A 59 14.26 -12.60 -7.83
N SER A 60 14.88 -13.70 -8.24
CA SER A 60 16.32 -13.94 -8.06
C SER A 60 17.22 -12.85 -8.65
N VAL A 61 16.73 -12.13 -9.65
CA VAL A 61 17.45 -11.02 -10.32
C VAL A 61 17.16 -9.69 -9.65
N VAL A 62 15.88 -9.41 -9.34
CA VAL A 62 15.44 -8.08 -8.90
C VAL A 62 15.44 -7.90 -7.38
N LYS A 63 15.56 -8.98 -6.61
CA LYS A 63 15.43 -8.94 -5.14
C LYS A 63 16.38 -7.95 -4.47
N THR A 64 17.63 -7.87 -4.92
CA THR A 64 18.62 -6.95 -4.33
C THR A 64 18.19 -5.50 -4.48
N ASP A 65 17.69 -5.13 -5.66
CA ASP A 65 17.22 -3.76 -5.92
C ASP A 65 15.95 -3.45 -5.12
N ILE A 66 15.02 -4.41 -5.04
CA ILE A 66 13.80 -4.28 -4.23
C ILE A 66 14.17 -4.09 -2.76
N MET A 67 15.04 -4.93 -2.21
CA MET A 67 15.46 -4.82 -0.81
C MET A 67 16.20 -3.51 -0.52
N ASN A 68 17.00 -3.00 -1.46
CA ASN A 68 17.63 -1.68 -1.33
C ASN A 68 16.57 -0.57 -1.19
N VAL A 69 15.48 -0.65 -1.95
CA VAL A 69 14.35 0.29 -1.83
C VAL A 69 13.68 0.19 -0.45
N PHE A 70 13.47 -1.01 0.06
CA PHE A 70 12.92 -1.22 1.40
C PHE A 70 13.85 -0.70 2.50
N HIS A 71 15.16 -0.90 2.38
CA HIS A 71 16.14 -0.36 3.33
C HIS A 71 16.16 1.18 3.29
N ALA A 72 16.12 1.78 2.11
CA ALA A 72 16.02 3.23 1.97
C ALA A 72 14.72 3.77 2.59
N PHE A 73 13.59 3.09 2.34
CA PHE A 73 12.30 3.45 2.92
C PHE A 73 12.32 3.39 4.45
N HIS A 74 12.89 2.33 5.02
CA HIS A 74 13.06 2.18 6.48
C HIS A 74 13.96 3.27 7.06
N ALA A 75 14.98 3.69 6.32
CA ALA A 75 15.86 4.83 6.69
C ALA A 75 15.21 6.22 6.45
N HIS A 76 13.89 6.28 6.22
CA HIS A 76 13.11 7.48 5.92
C HIS A 76 13.54 8.22 4.63
N VAL A 77 14.21 7.52 3.71
CA VAL A 77 14.54 8.03 2.38
C VAL A 77 13.50 7.49 1.40
N PHE A 78 12.56 8.33 1.00
CA PHE A 78 11.53 7.96 0.04
C PHE A 78 11.78 8.65 -1.31
N GLU A 79 12.04 7.83 -2.33
CA GLU A 79 12.18 8.33 -3.69
C GLU A 79 10.79 8.67 -4.27
N LYS A 80 10.58 9.94 -4.58
CA LYS A 80 9.27 10.45 -5.07
C LYS A 80 8.79 9.78 -6.35
N SER A 81 9.70 9.31 -7.19
CA SER A 81 9.39 8.61 -8.44
C SER A 81 8.64 7.29 -8.21
N LEU A 82 8.83 6.65 -7.06
CA LEU A 82 8.10 5.41 -6.69
C LEU A 82 6.60 5.63 -6.56
N ASN A 83 6.16 6.85 -6.24
CA ASN A 83 4.74 7.20 -6.12
C ASN A 83 4.14 7.74 -7.43
N ALA A 84 4.89 7.70 -8.54
CA ALA A 84 4.36 8.08 -9.84
C ALA A 84 3.23 7.15 -10.25
N THR A 85 2.13 7.72 -10.73
CA THR A 85 0.94 6.97 -11.13
C THR A 85 0.34 7.55 -12.41
N PHE A 86 -0.18 6.67 -13.27
CA PHE A 86 -1.04 7.10 -14.36
C PHE A 86 -2.49 7.09 -13.91
N LEU A 87 -3.23 8.10 -14.34
CA LEU A 87 -4.66 8.19 -14.12
C LEU A 87 -5.39 7.79 -15.42
N ALA A 88 -6.02 6.62 -15.42
CA ALA A 88 -6.86 6.16 -16.51
C ALA A 88 -8.31 6.52 -16.23
N LEU A 89 -8.98 7.15 -17.20
CA LEU A 89 -10.40 7.50 -17.12
C LEU A 89 -11.22 6.43 -17.86
N ILE A 90 -12.01 5.65 -17.12
CA ILE A 90 -12.86 4.60 -17.69
C ILE A 90 -14.30 5.10 -17.74
N PRO A 91 -14.96 5.10 -18.92
CA PRO A 91 -16.34 5.54 -19.03
C PRO A 91 -17.28 4.63 -18.23
N LYS A 92 -18.24 5.20 -17.52
CA LYS A 92 -19.30 4.51 -16.78
C LYS A 92 -20.46 4.08 -17.68
N LYS A 93 -20.58 4.73 -18.83
CA LYS A 93 -21.66 4.54 -19.81
C LYS A 93 -21.15 4.79 -21.23
N VAL A 94 -21.88 4.30 -22.19
CA VAL A 94 -21.67 4.66 -23.62
C VAL A 94 -21.91 6.16 -23.79
N ASP A 95 -21.14 6.82 -24.66
CA ASP A 95 -21.21 8.25 -24.93
C ASP A 95 -20.92 9.15 -23.70
N ALA A 96 -19.99 8.72 -22.84
CA ALA A 96 -19.52 9.52 -21.72
C ALA A 96 -18.76 10.77 -22.25
N VAL A 97 -19.23 11.97 -21.86
CA VAL A 97 -18.64 13.27 -22.26
C VAL A 97 -18.16 14.04 -21.04
N ASP A 98 -18.99 14.09 -19.98
CA ASP A 98 -18.67 14.82 -18.76
C ASP A 98 -17.70 14.04 -17.86
N VAL A 99 -16.84 14.76 -17.11
CA VAL A 99 -15.89 14.14 -16.15
C VAL A 99 -16.58 13.21 -15.15
N LYS A 100 -17.80 13.55 -14.70
CA LYS A 100 -18.64 12.71 -13.81
C LYS A 100 -19.01 11.36 -14.40
N ASP A 101 -18.98 11.23 -15.74
CA ASP A 101 -19.30 10.02 -16.47
C ASP A 101 -18.13 9.02 -16.53
N PHE A 102 -16.98 9.42 -16.01
CA PHE A 102 -15.79 8.57 -15.95
C PHE A 102 -15.49 8.13 -14.53
N ARG A 103 -14.81 6.97 -14.41
CA ARG A 103 -14.17 6.50 -13.19
C ARG A 103 -12.67 6.70 -13.31
N PRO A 104 -12.05 7.54 -12.48
CA PRO A 104 -10.60 7.61 -12.43
C PRO A 104 -10.05 6.31 -11.79
N ILE A 105 -9.13 5.65 -12.48
CA ILE A 105 -8.38 4.51 -11.96
C ILE A 105 -6.91 4.90 -11.92
N SER A 106 -6.31 4.78 -10.73
CA SER A 106 -4.90 5.03 -10.51
C SER A 106 -4.10 3.76 -10.77
N LEU A 107 -3.12 3.85 -11.68
CA LEU A 107 -2.18 2.78 -12.00
C LEU A 107 -0.84 3.12 -11.34
N GLY A 108 -0.68 2.74 -10.08
CA GLY A 108 0.56 2.94 -9.32
C GLY A 108 1.66 1.96 -9.70
N GLY A 109 2.91 2.34 -9.45
CA GLY A 109 4.10 1.54 -9.72
C GLY A 109 4.10 0.18 -9.00
N GLY A 110 4.79 -0.81 -9.57
CA GLY A 110 4.90 -2.16 -9.02
C GLY A 110 5.53 -2.15 -7.62
N LEU A 111 6.66 -1.46 -7.45
CA LEU A 111 7.34 -1.32 -6.16
C LEU A 111 6.48 -0.64 -5.10
N TYR A 112 5.73 0.42 -5.47
CA TYR A 112 4.80 1.07 -4.55
C TYR A 112 3.74 0.09 -4.03
N LYS A 113 3.19 -0.76 -4.91
CA LYS A 113 2.20 -1.78 -4.53
C LYS A 113 2.79 -2.80 -3.56
N ILE A 114 4.05 -3.24 -3.78
CA ILE A 114 4.74 -4.19 -2.89
C ILE A 114 4.93 -3.55 -1.51
N ILE A 115 5.46 -2.33 -1.44
CA ILE A 115 5.65 -1.61 -0.16
C ILE A 115 4.31 -1.45 0.56
N ALA A 116 3.28 -0.98 -0.14
CA ALA A 116 1.96 -0.79 0.45
C ALA A 116 1.35 -2.10 0.99
N LYS A 117 1.56 -3.21 0.30
CA LYS A 117 1.08 -4.53 0.73
C LYS A 117 1.79 -5.01 2.00
N VAL A 118 3.12 -4.93 2.03
CA VAL A 118 3.93 -5.30 3.21
C VAL A 118 3.51 -4.46 4.42
N LEU A 119 3.40 -3.14 4.25
CA LEU A 119 2.93 -2.26 5.32
C LEU A 119 1.52 -2.58 5.78
N ALA A 120 0.59 -2.83 4.86
CA ALA A 120 -0.79 -3.19 5.18
C ALA A 120 -0.85 -4.49 6.00
N ASN A 121 -0.02 -5.48 5.68
CA ASN A 121 0.02 -6.74 6.41
C ASN A 121 0.65 -6.58 7.80
N ARG A 122 1.69 -5.74 7.93
CA ARG A 122 2.21 -5.37 9.26
C ARG A 122 1.13 -4.68 10.10
N MET A 123 0.43 -3.71 9.53
CA MET A 123 -0.62 -2.98 10.25
C MET A 123 -1.81 -3.86 10.62
N ARG A 124 -2.13 -4.88 9.83
CA ARG A 124 -3.24 -5.80 10.11
C ARG A 124 -3.13 -6.43 11.49
N ARG A 125 -1.91 -6.69 11.96
CA ARG A 125 -1.68 -7.26 13.30
C ARG A 125 -2.20 -6.37 14.41
N VAL A 126 -2.06 -5.04 14.27
CA VAL A 126 -2.34 -4.06 15.34
C VAL A 126 -3.68 -3.33 15.18
N VAL A 127 -4.25 -3.34 13.98
CA VAL A 127 -5.50 -2.63 13.68
C VAL A 127 -6.66 -3.11 14.56
N HIS A 128 -6.74 -4.41 14.82
CA HIS A 128 -7.82 -4.98 15.65
C HIS A 128 -7.81 -4.47 17.09
N SER A 129 -6.65 -4.12 17.63
CA SER A 129 -6.55 -3.53 18.98
C SER A 129 -6.91 -2.05 19.04
N LEU A 130 -6.90 -1.37 17.88
CA LEU A 130 -7.14 0.08 17.77
C LEU A 130 -8.58 0.41 17.38
N ILE A 131 -9.24 -0.47 16.64
CA ILE A 131 -10.61 -0.25 16.15
C ILE A 131 -11.56 -0.97 17.09
N SER A 132 -12.51 -0.21 17.68
CA SER A 132 -13.56 -0.80 18.52
C SER A 132 -14.40 -1.78 17.70
N GLU A 133 -14.84 -2.88 18.34
CA GLU A 133 -15.66 -3.95 17.73
C GLU A 133 -16.91 -3.41 17.02
N CYS A 134 -17.41 -2.25 17.42
CA CYS A 134 -18.59 -1.61 16.85
C CYS A 134 -18.45 -1.17 15.36
N LEU A 135 -17.22 -1.11 14.82
CA LEU A 135 -16.96 -0.76 13.42
C LEU A 135 -16.80 -1.98 12.50
N CYS A 136 -16.70 -3.19 13.05
CA CYS A 136 -16.50 -4.42 12.30
C CYS A 136 -17.83 -5.08 11.83
N GLU A 137 -18.99 -4.59 12.26
CA GLU A 137 -20.31 -5.20 11.99
C GLU A 137 -21.11 -4.51 10.86
N ARG A 138 -20.44 -3.89 9.86
CA ARG A 138 -21.13 -3.33 8.70
C ARG A 138 -20.57 -3.82 7.38
#